data_2978273313e50489ca03a3beb22a1456
#
_entry.id   2978273313e50489ca03a3beb22a1456
#
_cell.length_a   1.000
_cell.length_b   1.000
_cell.length_c   1.000
_cell.angle_alpha   90.00
_cell.angle_beta   90.00
_cell.angle_gamma   90.00
#
_symmetry.space_group_name_H-M   'P 1'
#
loop_
_entity.id
_entity.type
_entity.pdbx_description
1 polymer ?
#
loop_
_entity_poly.entity_id
_entity_poly.type
_entity_poly.pdbx_seq_one_letter_code
_entity_poly.pdbx_strand_id
1 'polypeptide(L)'
;MIEKNTSTKVTACVFDAYGTLFNFNAATKKFDYQLGGSAEELNSIWRAKQIEYTWLSTLMKKYSNFWELTGCALDFAMDSVGIEDKELREGLMQAYLRLDAYPEITDVLRILKAGGIKVAILSNGEPIMLENAVKSANIGEFVDHIISVDE
;
A
#
# COMPACT_ATOMS: atom_id res chain seq x y z
N MET A 1 2.81 39.96 27.58
CA MET A 1 2.64 38.53 27.89
C MET A 1 3.07 37.75 26.67
N ILE A 2 4.21 37.11 26.72
CA ILE A 2 4.70 36.24 25.62
C ILE A 2 3.99 34.92 25.78
N GLU A 3 3.08 34.60 24.85
CA GLU A 3 2.49 33.25 24.78
C GLU A 3 3.63 32.22 24.67
N LYS A 4 3.73 31.35 25.67
CA LYS A 4 4.60 30.18 25.59
C LYS A 4 4.04 29.29 24.48
N ASN A 5 4.71 29.36 23.33
CA ASN A 5 4.50 28.40 22.25
C ASN A 5 4.86 26.99 22.81
N THR A 6 3.88 26.27 23.34
CA THR A 6 4.05 24.88 23.75
C THR A 6 4.13 24.05 22.49
N SER A 7 5.32 24.02 21.86
CA SER A 7 5.65 23.03 20.83
C SER A 7 5.49 21.65 21.46
N THR A 8 4.36 21.00 21.22
CA THR A 8 4.16 19.61 21.59
C THR A 8 5.18 18.77 20.83
N LYS A 9 6.09 18.12 21.57
CA LYS A 9 7.12 17.27 20.97
C LYS A 9 6.41 16.07 20.32
N VAL A 10 6.60 15.88 19.02
CA VAL A 10 6.13 14.66 18.32
C VAL A 10 6.88 13.46 18.88
N THR A 11 6.16 12.44 19.33
CA THR A 11 6.69 11.20 19.91
C THR A 11 6.42 9.99 19.07
N ALA A 12 5.47 10.08 18.14
CA ALA A 12 5.13 9.00 17.20
C ALA A 12 4.73 9.57 15.84
N CYS A 13 5.01 8.80 14.79
CA CYS A 13 4.50 9.00 13.43
C CYS A 13 3.69 7.77 13.03
N VAL A 14 2.50 8.00 12.49
CA VAL A 14 1.62 6.97 11.95
C VAL A 14 1.53 7.17 10.45
N PHE A 15 1.85 6.14 9.68
CA PHE A 15 1.88 6.18 8.22
C PHE A 15 0.76 5.31 7.65
N ASP A 16 0.16 5.76 6.56
CA ASP A 16 -0.53 4.86 5.64
C ASP A 16 0.48 3.95 4.92
N ALA A 17 0.01 2.85 4.36
CA ALA A 17 0.84 1.85 3.70
C ALA A 17 0.98 2.10 2.19
N TYR A 18 -0.10 1.84 1.43
CA TYR A 18 -0.07 1.73 -0.04
C TYR A 18 -0.14 3.09 -0.74
N GLY A 19 0.95 3.51 -1.36
CA GLY A 19 1.10 4.83 -1.97
C GLY A 19 1.73 5.87 -1.03
N THR A 20 2.04 5.47 0.21
CA THR A 20 2.76 6.28 1.20
C THR A 20 4.12 5.67 1.54
N LEU A 21 4.14 4.46 2.08
CA LEU A 21 5.39 3.70 2.32
C LEU A 21 5.74 2.80 1.15
N PHE A 22 4.74 2.10 0.58
CA PHE A 22 4.94 1.11 -0.47
C PHE A 22 4.50 1.63 -1.83
N ASN A 23 5.37 1.44 -2.81
CA ASN A 23 5.14 1.83 -4.20
C ASN A 23 4.28 0.77 -4.91
N PHE A 24 2.99 1.04 -5.06
CA PHE A 24 2.07 0.13 -5.73
C PHE A 24 2.39 -0.08 -7.22
N ASN A 25 3.10 0.85 -7.88
CA ASN A 25 3.57 0.66 -9.26
C ASN A 25 4.60 -0.48 -9.38
N ALA A 26 5.23 -0.89 -8.27
CA ALA A 26 6.21 -1.97 -8.29
C ALA A 26 5.61 -3.32 -8.70
N ALA A 27 4.31 -3.54 -8.47
CA ALA A 27 3.63 -4.78 -8.87
C ALA A 27 3.61 -4.92 -10.41
N THR A 28 3.12 -3.92 -11.13
CA THR A 28 3.03 -3.94 -12.60
C THR A 28 4.40 -3.90 -13.28
N LYS A 29 5.36 -3.19 -12.68
CA LYS A 29 6.71 -3.06 -13.20
C LYS A 29 7.45 -4.39 -13.39
N LYS A 30 7.12 -5.39 -12.54
CA LYS A 30 7.69 -6.75 -12.65
C LYS A 30 7.19 -7.50 -13.90
N PHE A 31 6.12 -7.02 -14.51
CA PHE A 31 5.43 -7.63 -15.66
C PHE A 31 5.40 -6.72 -16.89
N ASP A 32 6.25 -5.70 -16.97
CA ASP A 32 6.29 -4.73 -18.07
C ASP A 32 6.33 -5.40 -19.46
N TYR A 33 7.08 -6.50 -19.58
CA TYR A 33 7.19 -7.24 -20.84
C TYR A 33 5.87 -7.90 -21.25
N GLN A 34 5.15 -8.54 -20.29
CA GLN A 34 3.86 -9.18 -20.57
C GLN A 34 2.76 -8.14 -20.78
N LEU A 35 2.83 -7.00 -20.10
CA LEU A 35 1.86 -5.92 -20.20
C LEU A 35 2.04 -5.05 -21.45
N GLY A 36 3.19 -5.14 -22.14
CA GLY A 36 3.41 -4.59 -23.50
C GLY A 36 3.15 -3.10 -23.60
N GLY A 37 3.23 -2.24 -22.83
CA GLY A 37 2.92 -0.80 -22.89
C GLY A 37 1.61 -0.40 -22.20
N SER A 38 0.81 -1.38 -21.77
CA SER A 38 -0.41 -1.12 -21.01
C SER A 38 -0.16 -1.03 -19.50
N ALA A 39 1.08 -1.20 -19.04
CA ALA A 39 1.42 -1.27 -17.62
C ALA A 39 1.01 -0.02 -16.84
N GLU A 40 1.24 1.15 -17.37
CA GLU A 40 0.91 2.43 -16.72
C GLU A 40 -0.61 2.64 -16.66
N GLU A 41 -1.32 2.37 -17.76
CA GLU A 41 -2.77 2.49 -17.83
C GLU A 41 -3.45 1.49 -16.89
N LEU A 42 -3.07 0.21 -16.97
CA LEU A 42 -3.56 -0.83 -16.06
C LEU A 42 -3.36 -0.43 -14.59
N ASN A 43 -2.16 0.01 -14.24
CA ASN A 43 -1.84 0.39 -12.89
C ASN A 43 -2.68 1.59 -12.39
N SER A 44 -2.88 2.58 -13.24
CA SER A 44 -3.71 3.75 -12.94
C SER A 44 -5.17 3.35 -12.68
N ILE A 45 -5.75 2.52 -13.57
CA ILE A 45 -7.11 2.01 -13.42
C ILE A 45 -7.23 1.13 -12.17
N TRP A 46 -6.28 0.21 -11.96
CA TRP A 46 -6.25 -0.69 -10.81
C TRP A 46 -6.30 0.09 -9.50
N ARG A 47 -5.41 1.07 -9.34
CA ARG A 47 -5.37 1.90 -8.13
C ARG A 47 -6.63 2.72 -7.94
N ALA A 48 -7.15 3.35 -8.99
CA ALA A 48 -8.38 4.14 -8.92
C ALA A 48 -9.57 3.28 -8.49
N LYS A 49 -9.72 2.09 -9.08
CA LYS A 49 -10.82 1.16 -8.74
C LYS A 49 -10.66 0.55 -7.36
N GLN A 50 -9.47 0.25 -6.91
CA GLN A 50 -9.23 -0.23 -5.55
C GLN A 50 -9.73 0.78 -4.50
N ILE A 51 -9.40 2.07 -4.68
CA ILE A 51 -9.87 3.13 -3.79
C ILE A 51 -11.40 3.30 -3.89
N GLU A 52 -11.94 3.33 -5.11
CA GLU A 52 -13.37 3.46 -5.36
C GLU A 52 -14.14 2.32 -4.69
N TYR A 53 -13.73 1.07 -4.88
CA TYR A 53 -14.41 -0.09 -4.32
C TYR A 53 -14.33 -0.14 -2.80
N THR A 54 -13.22 0.28 -2.21
CA THR A 54 -13.07 0.40 -0.75
C THR A 54 -14.08 1.41 -0.20
N TRP A 55 -14.24 2.57 -0.83
CA TRP A 55 -15.21 3.57 -0.39
C TRP A 55 -16.65 3.11 -0.61
N LEU A 56 -16.96 2.52 -1.77
CA LEU A 56 -18.32 2.02 -2.06
C LEU A 56 -18.72 0.90 -1.09
N SER A 57 -17.81 -0.04 -0.78
CA SER A 57 -18.06 -1.10 0.20
C SER A 57 -18.43 -0.52 1.57
N THR A 58 -17.70 0.49 2.02
CA THR A 58 -17.96 1.20 3.27
C THR A 58 -19.32 1.92 3.24
N LEU A 59 -19.62 2.69 2.18
CA LEU A 59 -20.85 3.44 2.03
C LEU A 59 -22.07 2.53 1.96
N MET A 60 -21.96 1.39 1.28
CA MET A 60 -23.01 0.38 1.17
C MET A 60 -23.16 -0.46 2.44
N LYS A 61 -22.27 -0.31 3.42
CA LYS A 61 -22.21 -1.15 4.63
C LYS A 61 -22.07 -2.64 4.29
N LYS A 62 -21.38 -2.96 3.20
CA LYS A 62 -21.07 -4.32 2.77
C LYS A 62 -19.57 -4.52 2.94
N TYR A 63 -19.22 -5.24 3.98
CA TYR A 63 -17.82 -5.55 4.23
C TYR A 63 -17.28 -6.47 3.12
N SER A 64 -16.11 -6.13 2.61
CA SER A 64 -15.21 -6.98 1.83
C SER A 64 -13.80 -6.62 2.26
N ASN A 65 -12.95 -7.61 2.45
CA ASN A 65 -11.59 -7.35 2.85
C ASN A 65 -10.79 -6.66 1.74
N PHE A 66 -9.68 -6.03 2.12
CA PHE A 66 -8.90 -5.22 1.17
C PHE A 66 -8.26 -6.06 0.05
N TRP A 67 -7.92 -7.33 0.33
CA TRP A 67 -7.37 -8.26 -0.66
C TRP A 67 -8.39 -8.60 -1.75
N GLU A 68 -9.62 -8.90 -1.36
CA GLU A 68 -10.72 -9.14 -2.29
C GLU A 68 -10.99 -7.91 -3.17
N LEU A 69 -11.08 -6.73 -2.56
CA LEU A 69 -11.29 -5.47 -3.30
C LEU A 69 -10.12 -5.17 -4.25
N THR A 70 -8.90 -5.48 -3.84
CA THR A 70 -7.70 -5.36 -4.69
C THR A 70 -7.80 -6.28 -5.90
N GLY A 71 -8.25 -7.53 -5.71
CA GLY A 71 -8.46 -8.49 -6.81
C GLY A 71 -9.57 -8.06 -7.76
N CYS A 72 -10.74 -7.64 -7.24
CA CYS A 72 -11.83 -7.13 -8.06
C CYS A 72 -11.42 -5.89 -8.88
N ALA A 73 -10.63 -5.01 -8.30
CA ALA A 73 -10.11 -3.83 -8.99
C ALA A 73 -9.12 -4.21 -10.09
N LEU A 74 -8.29 -5.23 -9.87
CA LEU A 74 -7.38 -5.77 -10.89
C LEU A 74 -8.17 -6.38 -12.05
N ASP A 75 -9.21 -7.18 -11.76
CA ASP A 75 -10.06 -7.77 -12.79
C ASP A 75 -10.67 -6.71 -13.70
N PHE A 76 -11.21 -5.64 -13.10
CA PHE A 76 -11.73 -4.50 -13.86
C PHE A 76 -10.65 -3.82 -14.69
N ALA A 77 -9.45 -3.63 -14.12
CA ALA A 77 -8.36 -2.95 -14.83
C ALA A 77 -7.87 -3.78 -16.02
N MET A 78 -7.71 -5.09 -15.85
CA MET A 78 -7.30 -6.01 -16.93
C MET A 78 -8.34 -6.06 -18.05
N ASP A 79 -9.63 -6.14 -17.72
CA ASP A 79 -10.72 -6.08 -18.71
C ASP A 79 -10.70 -4.76 -19.48
N SER A 80 -10.50 -3.63 -18.79
CA SER A 80 -10.46 -2.30 -19.39
C SER A 80 -9.34 -2.12 -20.41
N VAL A 81 -8.20 -2.81 -20.22
CA VAL A 81 -7.06 -2.76 -21.17
C VAL A 81 -7.03 -3.97 -22.13
N GLY A 82 -8.07 -4.81 -22.12
CA GLY A 82 -8.22 -5.95 -23.01
C GLY A 82 -7.25 -7.10 -22.75
N ILE A 83 -6.85 -7.33 -21.51
CA ILE A 83 -5.94 -8.41 -21.11
C ILE A 83 -6.74 -9.55 -20.45
N GLU A 84 -6.77 -10.72 -21.12
CA GLU A 84 -7.39 -11.95 -20.61
C GLU A 84 -6.29 -13.00 -20.33
N ASP A 85 -5.55 -12.84 -19.22
CA ASP A 85 -4.47 -13.77 -18.83
C ASP A 85 -4.55 -14.05 -17.33
N LYS A 86 -4.95 -15.28 -16.98
CA LYS A 86 -5.11 -15.72 -15.59
C LYS A 86 -3.78 -15.87 -14.86
N GLU A 87 -2.72 -16.29 -15.55
CA GLU A 87 -1.39 -16.46 -14.94
C GLU A 87 -0.79 -15.08 -14.62
N LEU A 88 -0.94 -14.14 -15.54
CA LEU A 88 -0.52 -12.75 -15.32
C LEU A 88 -1.31 -12.11 -14.17
N ARG A 89 -2.63 -12.30 -14.11
CA ARG A 89 -3.47 -11.85 -13.00
C ARG A 89 -2.95 -12.35 -11.65
N GLU A 90 -2.73 -13.65 -11.54
CA GLU A 90 -2.21 -14.25 -10.31
C GLU A 90 -0.82 -13.69 -9.98
N GLY A 91 0.05 -13.58 -10.96
CA GLY A 91 1.37 -12.98 -10.82
C GLY A 91 1.32 -11.55 -10.29
N LEU A 92 0.42 -10.70 -10.81
CA LEU A 92 0.21 -9.33 -10.38
C LEU A 92 -0.28 -9.27 -8.92
N MET A 93 -1.24 -10.13 -8.54
CA MET A 93 -1.71 -10.23 -7.15
C MET A 93 -0.57 -10.66 -6.22
N GLN A 94 0.22 -11.67 -6.59
CA GLN A 94 1.38 -12.09 -5.80
C GLN A 94 2.46 -10.99 -5.70
N ALA A 95 2.66 -10.21 -6.76
CA ALA A 95 3.57 -9.07 -6.73
C ALA A 95 3.07 -7.95 -5.81
N TYR A 96 1.76 -7.76 -5.72
CA TYR A 96 1.14 -6.80 -4.80
C TYR A 96 1.41 -7.11 -3.32
N LEU A 97 1.58 -8.37 -2.95
CA LEU A 97 1.99 -8.76 -1.60
C LEU A 97 3.46 -8.43 -1.29
N ARG A 98 4.27 -8.11 -2.30
CA ARG A 98 5.72 -7.94 -2.18
C ARG A 98 6.17 -6.64 -2.83
N LEU A 99 5.53 -5.56 -2.42
CA LEU A 99 5.86 -4.23 -2.91
C LEU A 99 7.19 -3.75 -2.33
N ASP A 100 7.89 -2.96 -3.12
CA ASP A 100 9.07 -2.22 -2.66
C ASP A 100 8.60 -0.93 -1.96
N ALA A 101 9.35 -0.46 -0.98
CA ALA A 101 9.16 0.87 -0.43
C ALA A 101 9.59 1.93 -1.46
N TYR A 102 9.08 3.17 -1.31
CA TYR A 102 9.66 4.29 -2.03
C TYR A 102 11.12 4.49 -1.62
N PRO A 103 11.98 4.99 -2.52
CA PRO A 103 13.43 5.04 -2.29
C PRO A 103 13.85 5.78 -1.02
N GLU A 104 13.10 6.82 -0.65
CA GLU A 104 13.39 7.68 0.51
C GLU A 104 12.97 7.06 1.86
N ILE A 105 12.10 6.06 1.86
CA ILE A 105 11.43 5.57 3.08
C ILE A 105 12.43 5.04 4.11
N THR A 106 13.39 4.23 3.70
CA THR A 106 14.37 3.64 4.62
C THR A 106 15.15 4.70 5.37
N ASP A 107 15.57 5.77 4.68
CA ASP A 107 16.32 6.87 5.30
C ASP A 107 15.43 7.71 6.22
N VAL A 108 14.20 8.00 5.82
CA VAL A 108 13.23 8.72 6.66
C VAL A 108 12.95 7.95 7.95
N LEU A 109 12.65 6.65 7.85
CA LEU A 109 12.37 5.82 9.02
C LEU A 109 13.58 5.72 9.95
N ARG A 110 14.79 5.60 9.42
CA ARG A 110 16.03 5.60 10.20
C ARG A 110 16.21 6.90 10.98
N ILE A 111 15.95 8.06 10.35
CA ILE A 111 16.02 9.37 11.02
C ILE A 111 15.00 9.47 12.15
N LEU A 112 13.75 9.04 11.94
CA LEU A 112 12.72 9.03 12.96
C LEU A 112 13.12 8.17 14.16
N LYS A 113 13.60 6.95 13.93
CA LYS A 113 14.06 6.04 14.98
C LYS A 113 15.26 6.62 15.75
N ALA A 114 16.23 7.21 15.07
CA ALA A 114 17.37 7.88 15.71
C ALA A 114 16.93 9.05 16.58
N GLY A 115 15.84 9.75 16.22
CA GLY A 115 15.20 10.79 17.02
C GLY A 115 14.34 10.29 18.18
N GLY A 116 14.24 8.97 18.39
CA GLY A 116 13.41 8.35 19.43
C GLY A 116 11.90 8.44 19.14
N ILE A 117 11.52 8.65 17.89
CA ILE A 117 10.12 8.73 17.44
C ILE A 117 9.63 7.30 17.13
N LYS A 118 8.48 6.94 17.69
CA LYS A 118 7.80 5.68 17.39
C LYS A 118 7.22 5.72 15.98
N VAL A 119 7.28 4.59 15.28
CA VAL A 119 6.74 4.44 13.93
C VAL A 119 5.64 3.40 13.93
N ALA A 120 4.47 3.75 13.44
CA ALA A 120 3.36 2.83 13.25
C ALA A 120 2.83 2.91 11.82
N ILE A 121 2.30 1.80 11.32
CA ILE A 121 1.52 1.73 10.10
C ILE A 121 0.05 1.59 10.48
N LEU A 122 -0.83 2.37 9.86
CA LEU A 122 -2.28 2.23 9.96
C LEU A 122 -2.85 2.16 8.54
N SER A 123 -3.49 1.05 8.18
CA SER A 123 -3.89 0.80 6.80
C SER A 123 -5.16 -0.05 6.70
N ASN A 124 -5.82 0.05 5.53
CA ASN A 124 -6.92 -0.84 5.14
C ASN A 124 -6.43 -2.25 4.72
N GLY A 125 -5.12 -2.42 4.52
CA GLY A 125 -4.56 -3.73 4.18
C GLY A 125 -4.75 -4.75 5.31
N GLU A 126 -5.03 -6.00 4.96
CA GLU A 126 -5.08 -7.10 5.93
C GLU A 126 -3.73 -7.29 6.64
N PRO A 127 -3.69 -7.80 7.87
CA PRO A 127 -2.45 -8.00 8.63
C PRO A 127 -1.37 -8.72 7.81
N ILE A 128 -1.73 -9.81 7.15
CA ILE A 128 -0.79 -10.60 6.35
C ILE A 128 -0.23 -9.83 5.14
N MET A 129 -1.02 -8.94 4.53
CA MET A 129 -0.56 -8.10 3.43
C MET A 129 0.48 -7.09 3.91
N LEU A 130 0.22 -6.45 5.05
CA LEU A 130 1.10 -5.44 5.65
C LEU A 130 2.41 -6.07 6.13
N GLU A 131 2.35 -7.23 6.78
CA GLU A 131 3.53 -7.98 7.22
C GLU A 131 4.43 -8.37 6.04
N ASN A 132 3.82 -8.88 4.95
CA ASN A 132 4.56 -9.24 3.74
C ASN A 132 5.21 -8.02 3.08
N ALA A 133 4.50 -6.89 3.00
CA ALA A 133 5.02 -5.65 2.43
C ALA A 133 6.18 -5.10 3.26
N VAL A 134 6.06 -5.03 4.59
CA VAL A 134 7.12 -4.60 5.51
C VAL A 134 8.35 -5.49 5.38
N LYS A 135 8.15 -6.81 5.30
CA LYS A 135 9.23 -7.79 5.12
C LYS A 135 9.89 -7.64 3.75
N SER A 136 9.12 -7.51 2.68
CA SER A 136 9.62 -7.35 1.31
C SER A 136 10.44 -6.07 1.15
N ALA A 137 9.96 -4.98 1.73
CA ALA A 137 10.65 -3.69 1.72
C ALA A 137 11.84 -3.61 2.69
N ASN A 138 12.06 -4.65 3.52
CA ASN A 138 13.15 -4.71 4.50
C ASN A 138 13.18 -3.51 5.48
N ILE A 139 11.99 -3.06 5.91
CA ILE A 139 11.84 -1.91 6.85
C ILE A 139 11.35 -2.32 8.24
N GLY A 140 11.22 -3.63 8.51
CA GLY A 140 10.65 -4.15 9.76
C GLY A 140 11.37 -3.68 11.03
N GLU A 141 12.69 -3.46 10.99
CA GLU A 141 13.46 -2.96 12.12
C GLU A 141 13.08 -1.53 12.55
N PHE A 142 12.48 -0.75 11.64
CA PHE A 142 12.07 0.63 11.90
C PHE A 142 10.61 0.76 12.35
N VAL A 143 9.77 -0.27 12.14
CA VAL A 143 8.33 -0.24 12.43
C VAL A 143 8.07 -0.81 13.82
N ASP A 144 7.46 -0.02 14.71
CA ASP A 144 7.12 -0.46 16.07
C ASP A 144 5.76 -1.16 16.11
N HIS A 145 4.80 -0.73 15.27
CA HIS A 145 3.44 -1.29 15.25
C HIS A 145 2.88 -1.33 13.82
N ILE A 146 2.15 -2.39 13.51
CA ILE A 146 1.33 -2.51 12.30
C ILE A 146 -0.12 -2.65 12.77
N ILE A 147 -0.99 -1.76 12.31
CA ILE A 147 -2.41 -1.70 12.68
C ILE A 147 -3.22 -1.82 11.39
N SER A 148 -4.00 -2.88 11.30
CA SER A 148 -4.97 -3.08 10.23
C SER A 148 -6.35 -2.62 10.69
N VAL A 149 -7.18 -2.10 9.79
CA VAL A 149 -8.60 -1.84 10.09
C VAL A 149 -9.44 -3.12 10.07
N ASP A 150 -8.84 -4.24 9.67
CA ASP A 150 -9.44 -5.58 9.63
C ASP A 150 -9.28 -6.36 10.95
N GLU A 151 -8.71 -5.75 12.00
CA GLU A 151 -8.56 -6.33 13.34
C GLU A 151 -9.73 -6.02 14.26
#